data_d0015ed426d743f74df3f988c8e63ba9
#
_entry.id   d0015ed426d743f74df3f988c8e63ba9
#
_cell.length_a   1.000
_cell.length_b   1.000
_cell.length_c   1.000
_cell.angle_alpha   90.00
_cell.angle_beta   90.00
_cell.angle_gamma   90.00
#
_symmetry.space_group_name_H-M   'P 1'
#
loop_
_entity.id
_entity.type
_entity.pdbx_description
1 polymer ?
#
loop_
_entity_poly.entity_id
_entity_poly.type
_entity_poly.pdbx_seq_one_letter_code
_entity_poly.pdbx_strand_id
1 'polypeptide(L)'
;EEMPAEETSAEEASAEGIPSEEAPAEEIISENKINPYAKFLLGKKVGMTSLYDESGEQFPTTIIEAGPCYVSQIKTDSNDGYNAVQIGYTFDKKANKPKRNHFSKAKCDPMRHLKEFRINPDDQFSLGEKIEVDVFNEGDYVQITGVSKGRGFAGVMKRHNFGGGRASHGKNSVMRKAG
;
A
#
# COMPACT_ATOMS: atom_id res chain seq x y z
N GLU A 1 -69.54 2.87 -28.64
CA GLU A 1 -69.68 4.15 -29.38
C GLU A 1 -68.27 4.77 -29.48
N GLU A 2 -67.68 4.46 -30.52
CA GLU A 2 -67.41 5.14 -31.79
C GLU A 2 -66.18 6.06 -31.72
N MET A 3 -65.22 5.57 -32.40
CA MET A 3 -64.16 6.39 -33.03
C MET A 3 -64.73 7.29 -34.13
N PRO A 4 -64.09 8.34 -34.58
CA PRO A 4 -63.30 8.11 -35.81
C PRO A 4 -61.90 8.78 -35.83
N ALA A 5 -61.13 8.22 -36.77
CA ALA A 5 -59.87 8.66 -37.31
C ALA A 5 -60.01 9.82 -38.32
N GLU A 6 -58.95 10.56 -38.56
CA GLU A 6 -58.51 11.19 -39.82
C GLU A 6 -57.12 11.76 -39.62
N GLU A 7 -56.13 11.23 -40.19
CA GLU A 7 -55.49 11.33 -41.50
C GLU A 7 -54.87 12.70 -41.89
N THR A 8 -53.63 12.57 -42.29
CA THR A 8 -52.80 13.33 -43.28
C THR A 8 -52.19 14.65 -42.81
N SER A 9 -50.93 14.89 -43.02
CA SER A 9 -50.18 14.85 -44.29
C SER A 9 -48.66 15.02 -44.02
N ALA A 10 -47.89 14.38 -44.87
CA ALA A 10 -46.42 14.52 -45.03
C ALA A 10 -46.04 15.92 -45.55
N GLU A 11 -44.91 16.44 -45.09
CA GLU A 11 -44.10 17.35 -45.91
C GLU A 11 -42.63 17.18 -45.62
N GLU A 12 -41.92 16.80 -46.66
CA GLU A 12 -40.46 16.70 -46.75
C GLU A 12 -39.85 18.10 -46.63
N ALA A 13 -38.74 18.20 -45.85
CA ALA A 13 -37.70 19.17 -46.19
C ALA A 13 -36.35 18.80 -45.55
N SER A 14 -35.45 18.39 -46.45
CA SER A 14 -34.03 18.71 -46.54
C SER A 14 -33.08 18.47 -45.35
N ALA A 15 -32.22 17.51 -45.62
CA ALA A 15 -30.93 17.29 -45.01
C ALA A 15 -30.07 18.57 -45.05
N GLU A 16 -29.55 18.99 -43.88
CA GLU A 16 -28.32 19.73 -43.81
C GLU A 16 -27.47 19.21 -42.63
N GLY A 17 -26.20 19.04 -42.98
CA GLY A 17 -25.16 18.30 -42.28
C GLY A 17 -24.89 18.74 -40.85
N ILE A 18 -24.78 17.74 -40.01
CA ILE A 18 -24.11 17.85 -38.72
C ILE A 18 -22.62 17.67 -38.99
N PRO A 19 -21.76 18.66 -38.72
CA PRO A 19 -20.31 18.42 -38.71
C PRO A 19 -20.02 17.57 -37.47
N SER A 20 -19.49 16.37 -37.72
CA SER A 20 -18.83 15.55 -36.72
C SER A 20 -17.58 16.28 -36.25
N GLU A 21 -17.72 17.05 -35.19
CA GLU A 21 -16.59 17.56 -34.44
C GLU A 21 -16.10 16.44 -33.53
N GLU A 22 -15.19 15.65 -34.07
CA GLU A 22 -14.31 14.79 -33.29
C GLU A 22 -13.50 15.72 -32.36
N ALA A 23 -13.98 15.86 -31.14
CA ALA A 23 -13.15 16.37 -30.06
C ALA A 23 -12.01 15.36 -29.85
N PRO A 24 -10.75 15.80 -29.95
CA PRO A 24 -9.63 14.92 -29.65
C PRO A 24 -9.77 14.51 -28.18
N ALA A 25 -9.83 13.20 -27.96
CA ALA A 25 -9.58 12.59 -26.65
C ALA A 25 -8.11 12.87 -26.29
N GLU A 26 -7.80 14.12 -25.98
CA GLU A 26 -6.56 14.46 -25.32
C GLU A 26 -6.61 13.87 -23.91
N GLU A 27 -5.97 12.73 -23.79
CA GLU A 27 -5.07 12.33 -22.74
C GLU A 27 -5.16 13.20 -21.48
N ILE A 28 -6.10 12.85 -20.61
CA ILE A 28 -5.94 13.15 -19.19
C ILE A 28 -4.97 12.08 -18.63
N ILE A 29 -3.75 12.08 -19.15
CA ILE A 29 -2.60 11.63 -18.39
C ILE A 29 -2.38 12.74 -17.37
N SER A 30 -3.08 12.64 -16.24
CA SER A 30 -2.67 13.35 -15.04
C SER A 30 -1.23 12.92 -14.80
N GLU A 31 -0.29 13.82 -15.09
CA GLU A 31 1.07 13.73 -14.61
C GLU A 31 0.98 13.59 -13.09
N ASN A 32 0.96 12.35 -12.62
CA ASN A 32 1.24 12.03 -11.24
C ASN A 32 2.65 12.55 -10.98
N LYS A 33 2.75 13.77 -10.45
CA LYS A 33 3.97 14.29 -9.85
C LYS A 33 4.27 13.40 -8.66
N ILE A 34 4.94 12.28 -8.94
CA ILE A 34 5.46 11.37 -7.92
C ILE A 34 6.47 12.18 -7.14
N ASN A 35 6.10 12.54 -5.94
CA ASN A 35 6.97 13.25 -5.02
C ASN A 35 8.17 12.36 -4.70
N PRO A 36 9.40 12.73 -5.06
CA PRO A 36 10.56 11.86 -4.92
C PRO A 36 10.94 11.56 -3.46
N TYR A 37 10.33 12.26 -2.50
CA TYR A 37 10.68 12.16 -1.08
C TYR A 37 9.74 11.27 -0.23
N ALA A 38 8.55 10.97 -0.70
CA ALA A 38 7.56 10.19 0.05
C ALA A 38 7.24 8.84 -0.59
N LYS A 39 8.27 8.05 -0.89
CA LYS A 39 8.11 6.69 -1.42
C LYS A 39 7.94 5.71 -0.26
N PHE A 40 6.73 5.19 -0.06
CA PHE A 40 6.46 4.16 0.94
C PHE A 40 5.33 3.23 0.49
N LEU A 41 5.47 1.94 0.82
CA LEU A 41 4.45 0.93 0.55
C LEU A 41 4.36 -0.08 1.69
N LEU A 42 3.21 -0.73 1.79
CA LEU A 42 3.04 -1.93 2.58
C LEU A 42 3.10 -3.15 1.65
N GLY A 43 3.76 -4.20 2.13
CA GLY A 43 3.90 -5.41 1.36
C GLY A 43 4.00 -6.66 2.23
N LYS A 44 3.96 -7.80 1.57
CA LYS A 44 4.09 -9.12 2.18
C LYS A 44 5.29 -9.84 1.60
N LYS A 45 6.16 -10.34 2.45
CA LYS A 45 7.25 -11.22 2.02
C LYS A 45 6.67 -12.54 1.50
N VAL A 46 6.90 -12.84 0.25
CA VAL A 46 6.49 -14.11 -0.41
C VAL A 46 7.55 -15.18 -0.16
N GLY A 47 8.81 -14.87 -0.44
CA GLY A 47 9.89 -15.82 -0.32
C GLY A 47 11.26 -15.22 -0.59
N MET A 48 12.24 -16.08 -0.75
CA MET A 48 13.58 -15.74 -1.19
C MET A 48 13.98 -16.63 -2.36
N THR A 49 14.73 -16.09 -3.27
CA THR A 49 15.30 -16.76 -4.42
C THR A 49 16.71 -16.26 -4.68
N SER A 50 17.38 -16.82 -5.67
CA SER A 50 18.67 -16.32 -6.15
C SER A 50 18.48 -15.85 -7.59
N LEU A 51 18.98 -14.68 -7.88
CA LEU A 51 19.11 -14.16 -9.24
C LEU A 51 20.59 -14.22 -9.67
N TYR A 52 20.80 -14.37 -10.94
CA TYR A 52 22.15 -14.38 -11.55
C TYR A 52 22.25 -13.16 -12.45
N ASP A 53 23.35 -12.47 -12.35
CA ASP A 53 23.67 -11.38 -13.26
C ASP A 53 24.23 -11.89 -14.58
N GLU A 54 24.36 -11.04 -15.59
CA GLU A 54 24.96 -11.36 -16.89
C GLU A 54 26.39 -11.90 -16.76
N SER A 55 27.11 -11.51 -15.70
CA SER A 55 28.43 -12.02 -15.34
C SER A 55 28.42 -13.43 -14.73
N GLY A 56 27.24 -14.00 -14.43
CA GLY A 56 27.07 -15.28 -13.72
C GLY A 56 27.19 -15.16 -12.20
N GLU A 57 27.28 -13.96 -11.63
CA GLU A 57 27.32 -13.75 -10.19
C GLU A 57 25.94 -13.96 -9.55
N GLN A 58 25.91 -14.64 -8.42
CA GLN A 58 24.67 -15.01 -7.71
C GLN A 58 24.32 -13.99 -6.64
N PHE A 59 23.10 -13.42 -6.72
CA PHE A 59 22.56 -12.49 -5.74
C PHE A 59 21.39 -13.11 -4.96
N PRO A 60 21.46 -13.16 -3.61
CA PRO A 60 20.32 -13.58 -2.80
C PRO A 60 19.22 -12.51 -2.83
N THR A 61 18.05 -12.86 -3.36
CA THR A 61 16.95 -11.92 -3.60
C THR A 61 15.72 -12.28 -2.76
N THR A 62 15.10 -11.27 -2.17
CA THR A 62 13.83 -11.43 -1.45
C THR A 62 12.68 -10.92 -2.31
N ILE A 63 11.67 -11.76 -2.52
CA ILE A 63 10.46 -11.41 -3.25
C ILE A 63 9.44 -10.85 -2.28
N ILE A 64 8.97 -9.63 -2.54
CA ILE A 64 7.96 -8.92 -1.77
C ILE A 64 6.79 -8.58 -2.70
N GLU A 65 5.59 -9.03 -2.34
CA GLU A 65 4.34 -8.59 -2.95
C GLU A 65 3.96 -7.25 -2.31
N ALA A 66 4.16 -6.15 -3.02
CA ALA A 66 3.93 -4.79 -2.53
C ALA A 66 2.73 -4.15 -3.26
N GLY A 67 1.82 -3.54 -2.50
CA GLY A 67 0.63 -2.88 -3.05
C GLY A 67 -0.43 -3.83 -3.64
N PRO A 68 -1.54 -3.29 -4.16
CA PRO A 68 -1.91 -1.88 -4.09
C PRO A 68 -2.24 -1.42 -2.66
N CYS A 69 -1.79 -0.23 -2.30
CA CYS A 69 -2.11 0.43 -1.04
C CYS A 69 -3.08 1.59 -1.28
N TYR A 70 -3.93 1.88 -0.32
CA TYR A 70 -4.89 2.99 -0.42
C TYR A 70 -4.74 3.96 0.72
N VAL A 71 -4.81 5.25 0.43
CA VAL A 71 -4.79 6.31 1.43
C VAL A 71 -6.10 6.33 2.19
N SER A 72 -6.07 5.98 3.47
CA SER A 72 -7.26 5.92 4.34
C SER A 72 -7.49 7.20 5.13
N GLN A 73 -6.45 7.92 5.49
CA GLN A 73 -6.52 9.18 6.23
C GLN A 73 -5.28 10.02 5.99
N ILE A 74 -5.49 11.33 5.93
CA ILE A 74 -4.41 12.33 5.90
C ILE A 74 -4.47 13.09 7.20
N LYS A 75 -3.35 13.17 7.91
CA LYS A 75 -3.18 13.92 9.14
C LYS A 75 -2.39 15.18 8.87
N THR A 76 -2.87 16.28 9.43
CA THR A 76 -2.27 17.60 9.28
C THR A 76 -1.86 18.16 10.64
N ASP A 77 -0.83 18.97 10.65
CA ASP A 77 -0.31 19.58 11.87
C ASP A 77 -1.37 20.37 12.64
N SER A 78 -2.27 21.06 11.92
CA SER A 78 -3.35 21.85 12.49
C SER A 78 -4.38 21.05 13.31
N ASN A 79 -4.68 19.82 12.90
CA ASN A 79 -5.70 18.99 13.53
C ASN A 79 -5.12 17.92 14.45
N ASP A 80 -4.03 17.28 14.01
CA ASP A 80 -3.44 16.10 14.65
C ASP A 80 -2.09 16.40 15.32
N GLY A 81 -1.54 17.61 15.12
CA GLY A 81 -0.23 18.01 15.66
C GLY A 81 0.96 17.43 14.90
N TYR A 82 0.72 16.83 13.74
CA TYR A 82 1.76 16.33 12.83
C TYR A 82 1.23 15.99 11.44
N ASN A 83 2.12 16.02 10.45
CA ASN A 83 1.81 15.62 9.08
C ASN A 83 2.13 14.15 8.84
N ALA A 84 1.12 13.38 8.44
CA ALA A 84 1.26 11.96 8.12
C ALA A 84 0.15 11.48 7.17
N VAL A 85 0.45 10.45 6.41
CA VAL A 85 -0.54 9.71 5.61
C VAL A 85 -0.68 8.31 6.17
N GLN A 86 -1.92 7.89 6.40
CA GLN A 86 -2.25 6.53 6.77
C GLN A 86 -2.62 5.76 5.51
N ILE A 87 -1.89 4.68 5.24
CA ILE A 87 -2.18 3.78 4.14
C ILE A 87 -2.68 2.42 4.63
N GLY A 88 -3.56 1.83 3.83
CA GLY A 88 -4.13 0.52 4.05
C GLY A 88 -3.66 -0.49 3.03
N TYR A 89 -3.48 -1.75 3.46
CA TYR A 89 -3.08 -2.88 2.63
C TYR A 89 -3.89 -4.12 2.96
N THR A 90 -4.19 -4.93 1.96
CA THR A 90 -4.97 -6.16 2.03
C THR A 90 -6.41 -5.95 2.52
N PHE A 91 -7.37 -6.32 1.68
CA PHE A 91 -8.80 -6.20 1.97
C PHE A 91 -9.24 -7.06 3.17
N ASP A 92 -10.10 -6.50 4.03
CA ASP A 92 -10.64 -7.16 5.22
C ASP A 92 -12.16 -7.40 5.11
N LYS A 93 -12.53 -8.62 4.71
CA LYS A 93 -13.95 -9.02 4.59
C LYS A 93 -14.71 -9.00 5.93
N LYS A 94 -14.01 -9.12 7.06
CA LYS A 94 -14.60 -9.25 8.41
C LYS A 94 -14.48 -7.97 9.25
N ALA A 95 -14.28 -6.82 8.59
CA ALA A 95 -14.17 -5.55 9.29
C ALA A 95 -15.43 -5.24 10.10
N ASN A 96 -15.25 -4.78 11.34
CA ASN A 96 -16.33 -4.32 12.23
C ASN A 96 -16.84 -2.92 11.81
N LYS A 97 -18.00 -2.51 12.36
CA LYS A 97 -18.65 -1.22 12.01
C LYS A 97 -17.74 0.01 12.17
N PRO A 98 -17.01 0.20 13.29
CA PRO A 98 -16.12 1.36 13.45
C PRO A 98 -15.06 1.43 12.34
N LYS A 99 -14.45 0.28 12.03
CA LYS A 99 -13.44 0.19 10.98
C LYS A 99 -14.02 0.50 9.59
N ARG A 100 -15.20 -0.05 9.26
CA ARG A 100 -15.90 0.28 8.00
C ARG A 100 -16.21 1.76 7.89
N ASN A 101 -16.69 2.39 8.96
CA ASN A 101 -17.00 3.83 8.96
C ASN A 101 -15.73 4.69 8.78
N HIS A 102 -14.59 4.24 9.29
CA HIS A 102 -13.31 4.91 9.07
C HIS A 102 -12.96 4.94 7.57
N PHE A 103 -13.02 3.79 6.90
CA PHE A 103 -12.73 3.70 5.48
C PHE A 103 -13.80 4.36 4.57
N SER A 104 -15.06 4.37 5.00
CA SER A 104 -16.14 5.04 4.26
C SER A 104 -15.87 6.53 4.05
N LYS A 105 -15.19 7.19 4.99
CA LYS A 105 -14.77 8.61 4.85
C LYS A 105 -13.80 8.82 3.70
N ALA A 106 -12.94 7.84 3.46
CA ALA A 106 -11.96 7.86 2.38
C ALA A 106 -12.50 7.24 1.07
N LYS A 107 -13.76 6.77 1.07
CA LYS A 107 -14.39 6.06 -0.07
C LYS A 107 -13.60 4.82 -0.50
N CYS A 108 -12.94 4.17 0.44
CA CYS A 108 -12.14 2.94 0.23
C CYS A 108 -12.78 1.75 0.91
N ASP A 109 -12.43 0.56 0.44
CA ASP A 109 -12.75 -0.69 1.10
C ASP A 109 -11.95 -0.85 2.40
N PRO A 110 -12.52 -1.55 3.42
CA PRO A 110 -11.82 -1.75 4.67
C PRO A 110 -10.59 -2.63 4.49
N MET A 111 -9.41 -2.14 4.93
CA MET A 111 -8.12 -2.80 4.84
C MET A 111 -7.73 -3.46 6.16
N ARG A 112 -7.00 -4.57 6.06
CA ARG A 112 -6.56 -5.34 7.23
C ARG A 112 -5.42 -4.67 7.97
N HIS A 113 -4.41 -4.23 7.23
CA HIS A 113 -3.18 -3.62 7.76
C HIS A 113 -3.20 -2.13 7.50
N LEU A 114 -2.99 -1.35 8.54
CA LEU A 114 -2.89 0.10 8.49
C LEU A 114 -1.54 0.52 9.06
N LYS A 115 -0.90 1.47 8.40
CA LYS A 115 0.35 2.08 8.87
C LYS A 115 0.36 3.56 8.50
N GLU A 116 0.90 4.36 9.40
CA GLU A 116 1.12 5.79 9.18
C GLU A 116 2.57 6.04 8.79
N PHE A 117 2.73 6.93 7.82
CA PHE A 117 4.02 7.42 7.39
C PHE A 117 4.05 8.94 7.51
N ARG A 118 5.11 9.45 8.12
CA ARG A 118 5.35 10.89 8.21
C ARG A 118 5.65 11.41 6.80
N ILE A 119 5.07 12.56 6.49
CA ILE A 119 5.24 13.24 5.20
C ILE A 119 5.68 14.67 5.45
N ASN A 120 6.29 15.28 4.45
CA ASN A 120 6.55 16.72 4.46
C ASN A 120 5.28 17.51 4.14
N PRO A 121 5.17 18.78 4.59
CA PRO A 121 3.99 19.60 4.28
C PRO A 121 3.73 19.80 2.79
N ASP A 122 4.78 19.69 1.97
CA ASP A 122 4.74 19.89 0.52
C ASP A 122 4.21 18.67 -0.24
N ASP A 123 4.16 17.51 0.42
CA ASP A 123 3.69 16.25 -0.17
C ASP A 123 2.17 16.26 -0.24
N GLN A 124 1.63 16.15 -1.45
CA GLN A 124 0.19 16.15 -1.69
C GLN A 124 -0.30 14.71 -1.93
N PHE A 125 -1.20 14.25 -1.08
CA PHE A 125 -1.91 12.98 -1.22
C PHE A 125 -3.41 13.24 -1.21
N SER A 126 -4.17 12.41 -1.93
CA SER A 126 -5.62 12.45 -1.95
C SER A 126 -6.22 11.30 -1.14
N LEU A 127 -7.33 11.56 -0.45
CA LEU A 127 -8.07 10.49 0.24
C LEU A 127 -8.60 9.48 -0.79
N GLY A 128 -8.36 8.20 -0.55
CA GLY A 128 -8.75 7.13 -1.46
C GLY A 128 -7.76 6.86 -2.59
N GLU A 129 -6.68 7.62 -2.68
CA GLU A 129 -5.65 7.44 -3.69
C GLU A 129 -5.03 6.05 -3.60
N LYS A 130 -4.81 5.43 -4.77
CA LYS A 130 -4.16 4.14 -4.91
C LYS A 130 -2.67 4.34 -5.15
N ILE A 131 -1.85 3.74 -4.30
CA ILE A 131 -0.39 3.76 -4.42
C ILE A 131 0.07 2.37 -4.86
N GLU A 132 0.75 2.29 -5.97
CA GLU A 132 1.28 1.06 -6.57
C GLU A 132 2.81 0.99 -6.49
N VAL A 133 3.37 -0.12 -6.98
CA VAL A 133 4.82 -0.36 -6.97
C VAL A 133 5.58 0.62 -7.87
N ASP A 134 4.91 1.20 -8.85
CA ASP A 134 5.48 2.12 -9.85
C ASP A 134 6.12 3.39 -9.25
N VAL A 135 5.86 3.63 -7.95
CA VAL A 135 6.56 4.67 -7.18
C VAL A 135 8.06 4.40 -7.05
N PHE A 136 8.48 3.13 -7.13
CA PHE A 136 9.89 2.72 -7.03
C PHE A 136 10.47 2.41 -8.41
N ASN A 137 11.70 2.83 -8.62
CA ASN A 137 12.48 2.50 -9.82
C ASN A 137 13.50 1.40 -9.51
N GLU A 138 13.90 0.68 -10.55
CA GLU A 138 15.00 -0.27 -10.45
C GLU A 138 16.30 0.45 -10.00
N GLY A 139 17.00 -0.16 -9.04
CA GLY A 139 18.19 0.43 -8.44
C GLY A 139 17.92 1.33 -7.23
N ASP A 140 16.66 1.61 -6.86
CA ASP A 140 16.34 2.37 -5.65
C ASP A 140 16.75 1.61 -4.38
N TYR A 141 17.40 2.29 -3.44
CA TYR A 141 17.66 1.77 -2.11
C TYR A 141 16.45 1.93 -1.22
N VAL A 142 15.99 0.84 -0.61
CA VAL A 142 14.79 0.83 0.24
C VAL A 142 15.12 0.38 1.66
N GLN A 143 14.46 1.01 2.63
CA GLN A 143 14.49 0.58 4.02
C GLN A 143 13.27 -0.31 4.31
N ILE A 144 13.51 -1.55 4.74
CA ILE A 144 12.44 -2.51 5.03
C ILE A 144 12.32 -2.70 6.53
N THR A 145 11.11 -2.49 7.06
CA THR A 145 10.77 -2.73 8.46
C THR A 145 9.74 -3.85 8.55
N GLY A 146 9.99 -4.84 9.39
CA GLY A 146 9.08 -5.97 9.56
C GLY A 146 9.20 -6.63 10.92
N VAL A 147 8.29 -7.56 11.20
CA VAL A 147 8.30 -8.38 12.40
C VAL A 147 8.88 -9.73 12.07
N SER A 148 9.99 -10.09 12.73
CA SER A 148 10.63 -11.40 12.54
C SER A 148 9.79 -12.53 13.16
N LYS A 149 10.03 -13.76 12.70
CA LYS A 149 9.38 -14.95 13.30
C LYS A 149 9.75 -15.06 14.78
N GLY A 150 8.76 -15.37 15.60
CA GLY A 150 8.98 -15.67 17.02
C GLY A 150 9.85 -16.92 17.20
N ARG A 151 10.71 -16.90 18.21
CA ARG A 151 11.61 -18.03 18.57
C ARG A 151 11.22 -18.68 19.91
N GLY A 152 10.03 -18.40 20.42
CA GLY A 152 9.56 -18.88 21.70
C GLY A 152 10.33 -18.26 22.88
N PHE A 153 10.25 -18.90 24.05
CA PHE A 153 11.06 -18.50 25.20
C PHE A 153 12.51 -18.90 24.98
N ALA A 154 13.42 -17.95 25.10
CA ALA A 154 14.84 -18.18 25.02
C ALA A 154 15.51 -17.76 26.34
N GLY A 155 16.39 -18.62 26.86
CA GLY A 155 17.19 -18.30 28.03
C GLY A 155 18.18 -17.17 27.74
N VAL A 156 18.71 -16.58 28.81
CA VAL A 156 19.59 -15.39 28.75
C VAL A 156 20.83 -15.59 27.86
N MET A 157 21.37 -16.80 27.80
CA MET A 157 22.53 -17.11 26.96
C MET A 157 22.18 -17.00 25.47
N LYS A 158 21.01 -17.50 25.05
CA LYS A 158 20.57 -17.43 23.65
C LYS A 158 20.03 -16.06 23.27
N ARG A 159 19.29 -15.40 24.19
CA ARG A 159 18.62 -14.14 23.91
C ARG A 159 19.54 -12.93 23.95
N HIS A 160 20.50 -12.94 24.91
CA HIS A 160 21.35 -11.79 25.21
C HIS A 160 22.84 -12.09 25.12
N ASN A 161 23.21 -13.30 24.65
CA ASN A 161 24.60 -13.73 24.50
C ASN A 161 25.42 -13.71 25.79
N PHE A 162 24.78 -13.97 26.95
CA PHE A 162 25.51 -14.12 28.22
C PHE A 162 26.41 -15.34 28.19
N GLY A 163 27.61 -15.22 28.77
CA GLY A 163 28.62 -16.30 28.79
C GLY A 163 28.21 -17.52 29.65
N GLY A 164 27.35 -17.33 30.64
CA GLY A 164 26.98 -18.39 31.58
C GLY A 164 28.05 -18.67 32.61
N GLY A 165 27.80 -19.67 33.45
CA GLY A 165 28.72 -20.13 34.48
C GLY A 165 29.67 -21.22 33.99
N ARG A 166 30.77 -21.46 34.74
CA ARG A 166 31.69 -22.56 34.46
C ARG A 166 30.97 -23.91 34.57
N ALA A 167 31.34 -24.88 33.70
CA ALA A 167 30.75 -26.22 33.68
C ALA A 167 31.22 -27.11 34.84
N SER A 168 32.23 -26.70 35.57
CA SER A 168 32.83 -27.45 36.69
C SER A 168 33.18 -26.49 37.85
N HIS A 169 33.97 -26.94 38.78
CA HIS A 169 34.37 -26.19 39.99
C HIS A 169 33.18 -25.80 40.90
N GLY A 170 32.33 -26.80 41.19
CA GLY A 170 31.19 -26.65 42.15
C GLY A 170 29.93 -25.98 41.55
N LYS A 171 29.88 -25.67 40.27
CA LYS A 171 28.75 -24.96 39.64
C LYS A 171 27.87 -25.85 38.73
N ASN A 172 27.61 -27.08 39.16
CA ASN A 172 26.98 -28.13 38.29
C ASN A 172 25.52 -27.84 37.90
N SER A 173 24.73 -27.15 38.73
CA SER A 173 23.27 -26.93 38.52
C SER A 173 22.93 -25.57 37.91
N VAL A 174 23.91 -24.66 37.72
CA VAL A 174 23.64 -23.27 37.38
C VAL A 174 24.41 -22.77 36.15
N MET A 175 24.76 -23.67 35.25
CA MET A 175 25.62 -23.36 34.11
C MET A 175 24.97 -22.35 33.12
N ARG A 176 23.68 -22.41 32.94
CA ARG A 176 22.96 -21.60 31.92
C ARG A 176 22.27 -20.36 32.45
N LYS A 177 22.81 -19.74 33.51
CA LYS A 177 22.41 -18.42 34.00
C LYS A 177 23.26 -17.31 33.38
N ALA A 178 22.97 -16.08 33.78
CA ALA A 178 23.68 -14.89 33.29
C ALA A 178 25.21 -14.92 33.51
N GLY A 179 25.66 -15.56 34.56
CA GLY A 179 27.09 -15.66 34.90
C GLY A 179 27.30 -15.52 36.39
#